data_e654778c18e44861599cddb843fce3f1
#
_entry.id   e654778c18e44861599cddb843fce3f1
#
_cell.length_a   1.000
_cell.length_b   1.000
_cell.length_c   1.000
_cell.angle_alpha   90.00
_cell.angle_beta   90.00
_cell.angle_gamma   90.00
#
_symmetry.space_group_name_H-M   'P 1'
#
loop_
_entity.id
_entity.type
_entity.pdbx_description
1 polymer ?
#
loop_
_entity_poly.entity_id
_entity_poly.type
_entity_poly.pdbx_seq_one_letter_code
_entity_poly.pdbx_strand_id
1 'polypeptide(L)'
;RGDKRLEILARYNQRTARRLGGDESKAVQTANKEAVKLMRSPALKAFELDKESPDTLARYGDSDFGRGALIARKLVETGVRFVQVNRGGFDTHNNNFPAMQNHGDIMDPALASLIEDLAASGKLKETMVIMLSEFGRTPRINNNAGRDHWARVFSCFMAGGGIQGGQVIGESDKDAMDPAERPVKPSDLHATICHAMGIDYSKKLQTKLPGVKLEM
;
A
#
# COMPACT_ATOMS: atom_id res chain seq x y z
N ARG A 1 10.06 -18.10 28.88
CA ARG A 1 9.51 -17.04 29.79
C ARG A 1 8.34 -16.27 29.16
N GLY A 2 8.33 -16.00 27.85
CA GLY A 2 7.27 -15.25 27.15
C GLY A 2 5.91 -15.94 27.17
N ASP A 3 5.84 -17.24 26.86
CA ASP A 3 4.59 -17.99 26.79
C ASP A 3 3.84 -18.05 28.13
N LYS A 4 4.56 -18.24 29.26
CA LYS A 4 3.97 -18.19 30.60
C LYS A 4 3.33 -16.84 30.93
N ARG A 5 3.96 -15.74 30.49
CA ARG A 5 3.39 -14.38 30.66
C ARG A 5 2.10 -14.19 29.86
N LEU A 6 2.09 -14.67 28.62
CA LEU A 6 0.91 -14.60 27.76
C LEU A 6 -0.25 -15.44 28.30
N GLU A 7 0.01 -16.62 28.86
CA GLU A 7 -1.00 -17.43 29.54
C GLU A 7 -1.60 -16.74 30.77
N ILE A 8 -0.75 -16.13 31.59
CA ILE A 8 -1.20 -15.38 32.78
C ILE A 8 -2.07 -14.19 32.34
N LEU A 9 -1.64 -13.44 31.33
CA LEU A 9 -2.39 -12.33 30.78
C LEU A 9 -3.76 -12.78 30.23
N ALA A 10 -3.79 -13.88 29.50
CA ALA A 10 -5.04 -14.43 28.96
C ALA A 10 -6.02 -14.84 30.08
N ARG A 11 -5.54 -15.49 31.14
CA ARG A 11 -6.37 -15.85 32.31
C ARG A 11 -6.87 -14.61 33.05
N TYR A 12 -6.02 -13.60 33.22
CA TYR A 12 -6.40 -12.35 33.87
C TYR A 12 -7.48 -11.62 33.05
N ASN A 13 -7.27 -11.46 31.77
CA ASN A 13 -8.22 -10.82 30.86
C ASN A 13 -9.57 -11.56 30.83
N GLN A 14 -9.56 -12.90 30.86
CA GLN A 14 -10.77 -13.69 30.89
C GLN A 14 -11.56 -13.51 32.20
N ARG A 15 -10.87 -13.43 33.35
CA ARG A 15 -11.48 -13.14 34.64
C ARG A 15 -12.10 -11.75 34.70
N THR A 16 -11.35 -10.75 34.22
CA THR A 16 -11.77 -9.35 34.17
C THR A 16 -13.02 -9.19 33.30
N ALA A 17 -13.05 -9.82 32.14
CA ALA A 17 -14.18 -9.78 31.24
C ALA A 17 -15.45 -10.45 31.80
N ARG A 18 -15.28 -11.53 32.52
CA ARG A 18 -16.44 -12.17 33.22
C ARG A 18 -17.01 -11.27 34.30
N ARG A 19 -16.16 -10.43 34.94
CA ARG A 19 -16.58 -9.58 36.07
C ARG A 19 -17.15 -8.24 35.59
N LEU A 20 -16.58 -7.65 34.55
CA LEU A 20 -16.99 -6.34 34.06
C LEU A 20 -18.11 -6.42 33.00
N GLY A 21 -18.17 -7.54 32.25
CA GLY A 21 -19.13 -7.70 31.15
C GLY A 21 -18.92 -6.66 30.03
N GLY A 22 -19.79 -6.71 29.02
CA GLY A 22 -19.85 -5.70 27.98
C GLY A 22 -18.99 -5.97 26.73
N ASP A 23 -19.31 -5.25 25.66
CA ASP A 23 -18.68 -5.45 24.34
C ASP A 23 -17.25 -4.91 24.27
N GLU A 24 -16.92 -3.88 25.05
CA GLU A 24 -15.56 -3.34 25.16
C GLU A 24 -14.58 -4.38 25.71
N SER A 25 -15.00 -5.13 26.73
CA SER A 25 -14.19 -6.20 27.33
C SER A 25 -13.93 -7.34 26.33
N LYS A 26 -14.91 -7.69 25.50
CA LYS A 26 -14.77 -8.65 24.41
C LYS A 26 -13.84 -8.14 23.33
N ALA A 27 -13.93 -6.85 22.96
CA ALA A 27 -13.05 -6.22 21.97
C ALA A 27 -11.58 -6.28 22.41
N VAL A 28 -11.28 -5.93 23.67
CA VAL A 28 -9.92 -6.02 24.23
C VAL A 28 -9.40 -7.46 24.22
N GLN A 29 -10.23 -8.46 24.57
CA GLN A 29 -9.82 -9.87 24.51
C GLN A 29 -9.51 -10.31 23.09
N THR A 30 -10.33 -9.90 22.12
CA THR A 30 -10.13 -10.23 20.72
C THR A 30 -8.83 -9.59 20.21
N ALA A 31 -8.60 -8.31 20.51
CA ALA A 31 -7.36 -7.62 20.17
C ALA A 31 -6.11 -8.31 20.75
N ASN A 32 -6.16 -8.71 22.02
CA ASN A 32 -5.05 -9.45 22.65
C ASN A 32 -4.80 -10.81 21.99
N LYS A 33 -5.86 -11.57 21.66
CA LYS A 33 -5.73 -12.85 20.96
C LYS A 33 -5.09 -12.68 19.58
N GLU A 34 -5.55 -11.68 18.82
CA GLU A 34 -5.00 -11.39 17.50
C GLU A 34 -3.54 -10.89 17.59
N ALA A 35 -3.21 -10.08 18.59
CA ALA A 35 -1.82 -9.67 18.83
C ALA A 35 -0.90 -10.87 19.12
N VAL A 36 -1.32 -11.81 19.98
CA VAL A 36 -0.57 -13.05 20.25
C VAL A 36 -0.43 -13.92 19.00
N LYS A 37 -1.49 -14.02 18.20
CA LYS A 37 -1.46 -14.75 16.93
C LYS A 37 -0.46 -14.12 15.96
N LEU A 38 -0.47 -12.78 15.85
CA LEU A 38 0.48 -12.04 15.03
C LEU A 38 1.91 -12.28 15.50
N MET A 39 2.19 -12.16 16.80
CA MET A 39 3.51 -12.41 17.39
C MET A 39 4.07 -13.83 17.12
N ARG A 40 3.22 -14.78 16.78
CA ARG A 40 3.59 -16.16 16.43
C ARG A 40 3.52 -16.43 14.94
N SER A 41 3.15 -15.44 14.15
CA SER A 41 2.99 -15.58 12.71
C SER A 41 4.34 -15.75 12.01
N PRO A 42 4.46 -16.68 11.07
CA PRO A 42 5.62 -16.76 10.18
C PRO A 42 5.85 -15.45 9.38
N ALA A 43 4.81 -14.66 9.18
CA ALA A 43 4.89 -13.37 8.48
C ALA A 43 5.83 -12.37 9.18
N LEU A 44 6.10 -12.52 10.50
CA LEU A 44 7.07 -11.68 11.20
C LEU A 44 8.49 -11.81 10.65
N LYS A 45 8.83 -12.94 10.04
CA LYS A 45 10.12 -13.13 9.36
C LYS A 45 10.31 -12.17 8.19
N ALA A 46 9.23 -11.61 7.66
CA ALA A 46 9.32 -10.60 6.60
C ALA A 46 10.07 -9.34 7.06
N PHE A 47 10.06 -9.05 8.36
CA PHE A 47 10.74 -7.89 8.96
C PHE A 47 12.20 -8.14 9.35
N GLU A 48 12.70 -9.37 9.23
CA GLU A 48 14.08 -9.76 9.52
C GLU A 48 14.96 -9.48 8.29
N LEU A 49 15.24 -8.20 8.02
CA LEU A 49 16.04 -7.77 6.86
C LEU A 49 17.52 -8.04 7.01
N ASP A 50 18.01 -8.21 8.23
CA ASP A 50 19.38 -8.59 8.56
C ASP A 50 19.77 -10.00 8.02
N LYS A 51 18.80 -10.78 7.63
CA LYS A 51 18.98 -12.11 7.02
C LYS A 51 19.01 -12.08 5.48
N GLU A 52 18.74 -10.94 4.89
CA GLU A 52 18.80 -10.79 3.43
C GLU A 52 20.25 -10.68 2.94
N SER A 53 20.49 -11.04 1.69
CA SER A 53 21.81 -10.88 1.10
C SER A 53 22.17 -9.40 0.93
N PRO A 54 23.44 -9.02 1.05
CA PRO A 54 23.87 -7.65 0.77
C PRO A 54 23.47 -7.16 -0.63
N ASP A 55 23.46 -8.04 -1.60
CA ASP A 55 23.03 -7.75 -2.97
C ASP A 55 21.54 -7.41 -3.04
N THR A 56 20.68 -8.19 -2.39
CA THR A 56 19.24 -7.88 -2.29
C THR A 56 19.03 -6.53 -1.64
N LEU A 57 19.68 -6.25 -0.51
CA LEU A 57 19.55 -4.97 0.19
C LEU A 57 20.00 -3.80 -0.70
N ALA A 58 21.11 -3.96 -1.42
CA ALA A 58 21.63 -2.93 -2.34
C ALA A 58 20.67 -2.65 -3.50
N ARG A 59 20.03 -3.67 -4.08
CA ARG A 59 19.06 -3.53 -5.18
C ARG A 59 17.84 -2.72 -4.78
N TYR A 60 17.29 -2.95 -3.59
CA TYR A 60 16.14 -2.19 -3.06
C TYR A 60 16.52 -0.80 -2.54
N GLY A 61 17.80 -0.57 -2.25
CA GLY A 61 18.32 0.66 -1.66
C GLY A 61 18.08 0.77 -0.16
N ASP A 62 18.93 1.56 0.49
CA ASP A 62 18.96 1.71 1.97
C ASP A 62 18.02 2.81 2.50
N SER A 63 16.96 3.12 1.79
CA SER A 63 15.93 4.04 2.23
C SER A 63 14.80 3.31 2.98
N ASP A 64 14.01 4.05 3.77
CA ASP A 64 12.80 3.50 4.40
C ASP A 64 11.82 2.96 3.36
N PHE A 65 11.72 3.61 2.19
CA PHE A 65 10.88 3.14 1.10
C PHE A 65 11.42 1.85 0.49
N GLY A 66 12.71 1.75 0.22
CA GLY A 66 13.34 0.54 -0.31
C GLY A 66 13.19 -0.65 0.64
N ARG A 67 13.49 -0.44 1.92
CA ARG A 67 13.25 -1.44 2.96
C ARG A 67 11.77 -1.82 3.07
N GLY A 68 10.86 -0.84 2.96
CA GLY A 68 9.42 -1.06 2.93
C GLY A 68 8.97 -1.91 1.74
N ALA A 69 9.49 -1.66 0.55
CA ALA A 69 9.20 -2.44 -0.66
C ALA A 69 9.71 -3.89 -0.53
N LEU A 70 10.90 -4.11 0.04
CA LEU A 70 11.42 -5.44 0.32
C LEU A 70 10.56 -6.20 1.34
N ILE A 71 10.13 -5.54 2.42
CA ILE A 71 9.20 -6.11 3.40
C ILE A 71 7.87 -6.44 2.72
N ALA A 72 7.36 -5.58 1.84
CA ALA A 72 6.12 -5.82 1.12
C ALA A 72 6.21 -7.10 0.27
N ARG A 73 7.29 -7.31 -0.48
CA ARG A 73 7.55 -8.56 -1.20
C ARG A 73 7.47 -9.77 -0.27
N LYS A 74 8.23 -9.74 0.82
CA LYS A 74 8.28 -10.84 1.81
C LYS A 74 6.91 -11.12 2.44
N LEU A 75 6.13 -10.10 2.73
CA LEU A 75 4.77 -10.25 3.26
C LEU A 75 3.83 -10.91 2.26
N VAL A 76 3.88 -10.50 0.99
CA VAL A 76 3.11 -11.13 -0.09
C VAL A 76 3.50 -12.60 -0.25
N GLU A 77 4.78 -12.93 -0.18
CA GLU A 77 5.28 -14.32 -0.24
C GLU A 77 4.73 -15.18 0.91
N THR A 78 4.40 -14.59 2.06
CA THR A 78 3.76 -15.30 3.19
C THR A 78 2.23 -15.34 3.10
N GLY A 79 1.63 -14.80 2.04
CA GLY A 79 0.19 -14.81 1.80
C GLY A 79 -0.57 -13.61 2.36
N VAL A 80 0.12 -12.52 2.75
CA VAL A 80 -0.53 -11.25 3.08
C VAL A 80 -1.13 -10.66 1.81
N ARG A 81 -2.45 -10.44 1.82
CA ARG A 81 -3.20 -10.09 0.62
C ARG A 81 -3.14 -8.62 0.21
N PHE A 82 -2.84 -7.74 1.14
CA PHE A 82 -2.75 -6.30 0.90
C PHE A 82 -1.62 -5.71 1.74
N VAL A 83 -0.70 -5.02 1.07
CA VAL A 83 0.43 -4.32 1.71
C VAL A 83 0.50 -2.92 1.11
N GLN A 84 0.62 -1.92 1.95
CA GLN A 84 0.79 -0.54 1.55
C GLN A 84 2.13 -0.02 2.04
N VAL A 85 2.90 0.57 1.14
CA VAL A 85 4.15 1.26 1.43
C VAL A 85 3.97 2.72 1.09
N ASN A 86 4.16 3.60 2.06
CA ASN A 86 3.96 5.03 1.88
C ASN A 86 5.29 5.75 1.72
N ARG A 87 5.31 6.72 0.82
CA ARG A 87 6.38 7.69 0.70
C ARG A 87 5.80 9.10 0.68
N GLY A 88 6.17 9.91 1.64
CA GLY A 88 5.80 11.33 1.70
C GLY A 88 6.78 12.24 0.98
N GLY A 89 6.53 13.55 1.04
CA GLY A 89 7.42 14.58 0.50
C GLY A 89 7.11 15.03 -0.92
N PHE A 90 5.95 14.66 -1.47
CA PHE A 90 5.52 15.08 -2.82
C PHE A 90 4.84 16.45 -2.84
N ASP A 91 4.65 17.09 -1.70
CA ASP A 91 4.04 18.44 -1.62
C ASP A 91 5.05 19.55 -1.98
N THR A 92 5.47 19.56 -3.23
CA THR A 92 6.62 20.32 -3.75
C THR A 92 6.22 21.69 -4.29
N HIS A 93 5.60 22.52 -3.46
CA HIS A 93 5.30 23.92 -3.79
C HIS A 93 6.54 24.80 -4.01
N ASN A 94 7.72 24.29 -3.63
CA ASN A 94 9.01 24.92 -3.82
C ASN A 94 10.02 23.89 -4.34
N ASN A 95 10.94 24.30 -5.19
CA ASN A 95 12.08 23.49 -5.65
C ASN A 95 11.66 22.07 -6.11
N ASN A 96 10.62 21.96 -6.93
CA ASN A 96 10.05 20.68 -7.34
C ASN A 96 11.07 19.74 -8.01
N PHE A 97 11.97 20.27 -8.87
CA PHE A 97 12.84 19.41 -9.66
C PHE A 97 13.85 18.61 -8.82
N PRO A 98 14.62 19.22 -7.89
CA PRO A 98 15.50 18.46 -7.02
C PRO A 98 14.74 17.45 -6.13
N ALA A 99 13.52 17.81 -5.68
CA ALA A 99 12.69 16.91 -4.89
C ALA A 99 12.26 15.69 -5.71
N MET A 100 11.80 15.89 -6.95
CA MET A 100 11.40 14.79 -7.84
C MET A 100 12.59 13.91 -8.21
N GLN A 101 13.78 14.49 -8.46
CA GLN A 101 14.99 13.71 -8.69
C GLN A 101 15.28 12.79 -7.50
N ASN A 102 15.29 13.33 -6.29
CA ASN A 102 15.50 12.52 -5.07
C ASN A 102 14.41 11.44 -4.87
N HIS A 103 13.16 11.72 -5.26
CA HIS A 103 12.11 10.68 -5.22
C HIS A 103 12.38 9.58 -6.24
N GLY A 104 12.79 9.94 -7.47
CA GLY A 104 13.17 8.98 -8.51
C GLY A 104 14.33 8.10 -8.06
N ASP A 105 15.42 8.68 -7.58
CA ASP A 105 16.61 7.96 -7.12
C ASP A 105 16.32 6.94 -6.03
N ILE A 106 15.26 7.15 -5.23
CA ILE A 106 14.84 6.25 -4.16
C ILE A 106 13.80 5.23 -4.64
N MET A 107 12.85 5.67 -5.45
CA MET A 107 11.70 4.81 -5.81
C MET A 107 12.01 3.88 -6.98
N ASP A 108 12.76 4.32 -7.96
CA ASP A 108 13.05 3.55 -9.16
C ASP A 108 13.74 2.21 -8.85
N PRO A 109 14.86 2.18 -8.10
CA PRO A 109 15.51 0.91 -7.79
C PRO A 109 14.63 0.00 -6.93
N ALA A 110 13.87 0.55 -5.99
CA ALA A 110 13.01 -0.22 -5.11
C ALA A 110 11.83 -0.86 -5.86
N LEU A 111 11.16 -0.11 -6.74
CA LEU A 111 10.03 -0.61 -7.54
C LEU A 111 10.49 -1.58 -8.61
N ALA A 112 11.60 -1.30 -9.30
CA ALA A 112 12.19 -2.22 -10.26
C ALA A 112 12.52 -3.56 -9.62
N SER A 113 13.24 -3.54 -8.49
CA SER A 113 13.61 -4.76 -7.76
C SER A 113 12.38 -5.54 -7.27
N LEU A 114 11.35 -4.85 -6.78
CA LEU A 114 10.09 -5.48 -6.36
C LEU A 114 9.43 -6.22 -7.52
N ILE A 115 9.31 -5.58 -8.68
CA ILE A 115 8.64 -6.16 -9.85
C ILE A 115 9.48 -7.31 -10.41
N GLU A 116 10.79 -7.16 -10.51
CA GLU A 116 11.72 -8.20 -10.98
C GLU A 116 11.66 -9.44 -10.08
N ASP A 117 11.72 -9.28 -8.77
CA ASP A 117 11.69 -10.39 -7.82
C ASP A 117 10.32 -11.09 -7.82
N LEU A 118 9.22 -10.35 -7.91
CA LEU A 118 7.88 -10.93 -8.05
C LEU A 118 7.73 -11.67 -9.40
N ALA A 119 8.32 -11.15 -10.47
CA ALA A 119 8.31 -11.81 -11.76
C ALA A 119 9.16 -13.10 -11.74
N ALA A 120 10.37 -13.03 -11.21
CA ALA A 120 11.29 -14.17 -11.11
C ALA A 120 10.71 -15.33 -10.27
N SER A 121 9.99 -14.99 -9.19
CA SER A 121 9.30 -15.99 -8.35
C SER A 121 7.95 -16.46 -8.93
N GLY A 122 7.49 -15.88 -10.05
CA GLY A 122 6.17 -16.15 -10.64
C GLY A 122 5.01 -15.48 -9.88
N LYS A 123 5.27 -14.82 -8.77
CA LYS A 123 4.26 -14.16 -7.92
C LYS A 123 3.64 -12.93 -8.57
N LEU A 124 4.30 -12.30 -9.54
CA LEU A 124 3.74 -11.14 -10.23
C LEU A 124 2.41 -11.48 -10.96
N LYS A 125 2.18 -12.73 -11.34
CA LYS A 125 0.92 -13.16 -11.95
C LYS A 125 -0.27 -13.05 -10.98
N GLU A 126 -0.02 -13.20 -9.68
CA GLU A 126 -1.02 -13.20 -8.61
C GLU A 126 -0.98 -11.95 -7.75
N THR A 127 -0.04 -11.05 -8.00
CA THR A 127 0.19 -9.84 -7.21
C THR A 127 0.10 -8.61 -8.10
N MET A 128 -0.83 -7.72 -7.78
CA MET A 128 -0.92 -6.43 -8.44
C MET A 128 -0.06 -5.41 -7.68
N VAL A 129 0.87 -4.79 -8.36
CA VAL A 129 1.66 -3.66 -7.87
C VAL A 129 1.04 -2.38 -8.42
N ILE A 130 0.68 -1.47 -7.53
CA ILE A 130 0.06 -0.19 -7.89
C ILE A 130 0.88 0.93 -7.28
N MET A 131 1.25 1.91 -8.09
CA MET A 131 1.79 3.19 -7.62
C MET A 131 0.80 4.28 -7.97
N LEU A 132 0.33 4.99 -6.98
CA LEU A 132 -0.60 6.10 -7.18
C LEU A 132 -0.40 7.20 -6.15
N SER A 133 -0.85 8.40 -6.49
CA SER A 133 -0.93 9.55 -5.59
C SER A 133 -2.39 10.01 -5.47
N GLU A 134 -2.65 10.95 -4.57
CA GLU A 134 -3.99 11.50 -4.33
C GLU A 134 -4.46 12.40 -5.50
N PHE A 135 -3.55 13.17 -6.10
CA PHE A 135 -3.77 14.06 -7.25
C PHE A 135 -2.45 14.40 -7.94
N GLY A 136 -2.54 15.09 -9.06
CA GLY A 136 -1.39 15.57 -9.82
C GLY A 136 -0.90 16.93 -9.38
N ARG A 137 0.06 17.47 -10.14
CA ARG A 137 0.65 18.78 -9.94
C ARG A 137 0.48 19.65 -11.18
N THR A 138 0.42 20.96 -10.98
CA THR A 138 0.25 21.91 -12.10
C THR A 138 1.32 21.73 -13.18
N PRO A 139 0.96 21.74 -14.48
CA PRO A 139 1.94 21.78 -15.56
C PRO A 139 2.82 23.02 -15.49
N ARG A 140 2.27 24.15 -15.05
CA ARG A 140 3.02 25.38 -14.81
C ARG A 140 3.86 25.30 -13.54
N ILE A 141 5.08 25.79 -13.68
CA ILE A 141 5.96 26.02 -12.53
C ILE A 141 5.59 27.37 -11.91
N ASN A 142 5.44 27.41 -10.58
CA ASN A 142 5.16 28.62 -9.84
C ASN A 142 6.45 29.45 -9.60
N ASN A 143 6.30 30.63 -8.99
CA ASN A 143 7.41 31.57 -8.74
C ASN A 143 8.51 31.02 -7.81
N ASN A 144 8.24 29.92 -7.10
CA ASN A 144 9.17 29.28 -6.19
C ASN A 144 9.83 28.02 -6.79
N ALA A 145 9.85 27.92 -8.15
CA ALA A 145 10.29 26.73 -8.86
C ALA A 145 9.58 25.45 -8.42
N GLY A 146 8.35 25.57 -7.90
CA GLY A 146 7.49 24.50 -7.42
C GLY A 146 6.33 24.22 -8.34
N ARG A 147 5.52 23.22 -7.98
CA ARG A 147 4.24 22.89 -8.61
C ARG A 147 3.14 22.82 -7.57
N ASP A 148 1.99 23.41 -7.88
CA ASP A 148 0.83 23.44 -7.00
C ASP A 148 -0.08 22.23 -7.26
N HIS A 149 -1.10 22.05 -6.43
CA HIS A 149 -2.06 20.95 -6.56
C HIS A 149 -2.87 21.06 -7.86
N TRP A 150 -3.03 19.93 -8.56
CA TRP A 150 -3.81 19.85 -9.78
C TRP A 150 -4.52 18.50 -9.90
N ALA A 151 -5.78 18.47 -9.47
CA ALA A 151 -6.56 17.22 -9.39
C ALA A 151 -7.14 16.75 -10.74
N ARG A 152 -7.02 17.54 -11.79
CA ARG A 152 -7.68 17.25 -13.07
C ARG A 152 -6.94 16.20 -13.88
N VAL A 153 -5.61 16.17 -13.81
CA VAL A 153 -4.77 15.22 -14.53
C VAL A 153 -3.68 14.68 -13.63
N PHE A 154 -3.58 13.38 -13.55
CA PHE A 154 -2.47 12.67 -12.90
C PHE A 154 -2.40 11.24 -13.42
N SER A 155 -1.31 10.56 -13.16
CA SER A 155 -1.05 9.21 -13.65
C SER A 155 -0.92 8.24 -12.50
N CYS A 156 -1.29 6.98 -12.75
CA CYS A 156 -0.93 5.85 -11.90
C CYS A 156 -0.18 4.80 -12.72
N PHE A 157 0.56 3.95 -12.03
CA PHE A 157 1.24 2.81 -12.62
C PHE A 157 0.67 1.53 -12.04
N MET A 158 0.48 0.51 -12.89
CA MET A 158 0.00 -0.81 -12.47
C MET A 158 0.80 -1.92 -13.17
N ALA A 159 1.16 -2.96 -12.41
CA ALA A 159 1.84 -4.12 -12.95
C ALA A 159 1.35 -5.41 -12.29
N GLY A 160 1.37 -6.53 -12.99
CA GLY A 160 1.01 -7.84 -12.45
C GLY A 160 -0.48 -8.03 -12.18
N GLY A 161 -0.83 -9.07 -11.42
CA GLY A 161 -2.20 -9.33 -10.96
C GLY A 161 -3.27 -9.38 -12.06
N GLY A 162 -2.93 -9.88 -13.26
CA GLY A 162 -3.85 -9.94 -14.40
C GLY A 162 -3.92 -8.66 -15.25
N ILE A 163 -3.14 -7.62 -14.90
CA ILE A 163 -3.04 -6.42 -15.74
C ILE A 163 -2.27 -6.75 -17.03
N GLN A 164 -2.84 -6.35 -18.16
CA GLN A 164 -2.15 -6.44 -19.45
C GLN A 164 -1.12 -5.33 -19.55
N GLY A 165 0.16 -5.67 -19.39
CA GLY A 165 1.27 -4.73 -19.45
C GLY A 165 1.53 -4.15 -20.85
N GLY A 166 2.41 -3.14 -20.91
CA GLY A 166 2.83 -2.51 -22.15
C GLY A 166 1.79 -1.56 -22.76
N GLN A 167 0.81 -1.13 -22.00
CA GLN A 167 -0.23 -0.21 -22.44
C GLN A 167 -0.15 1.13 -21.73
N VAL A 168 -0.51 2.19 -22.45
CA VAL A 168 -0.85 3.51 -21.91
C VAL A 168 -2.33 3.73 -22.15
N ILE A 169 -3.06 4.06 -21.08
CA ILE A 169 -4.50 4.27 -21.12
C ILE A 169 -4.80 5.69 -20.69
N GLY A 170 -5.45 6.44 -21.57
CA GLY A 170 -5.76 7.84 -21.36
C GLY A 170 -4.63 8.77 -21.80
N GLU A 171 -5.01 9.97 -22.17
CA GLU A 171 -4.11 11.02 -22.62
C GLU A 171 -4.62 12.38 -22.11
N SER A 172 -3.70 13.26 -21.74
CA SER A 172 -4.03 14.65 -21.45
C SER A 172 -4.07 15.48 -22.72
N ASP A 173 -4.63 16.69 -22.63
CA ASP A 173 -4.50 17.70 -23.66
C ASP A 173 -3.00 18.10 -23.83
N LYS A 174 -2.73 18.86 -24.91
CA LYS A 174 -1.36 19.32 -25.26
C LYS A 174 -0.68 20.14 -24.17
N ASP A 175 -1.44 20.76 -23.30
CA ASP A 175 -0.96 21.62 -22.22
C ASP A 175 -0.90 20.89 -20.88
N ALA A 176 -1.23 19.58 -20.85
CA ALA A 176 -1.34 18.72 -19.68
C ALA A 176 -2.27 19.27 -18.59
N MET A 177 -3.29 20.03 -18.99
CA MET A 177 -4.23 20.68 -18.08
C MET A 177 -5.48 19.85 -17.82
N ASP A 178 -5.97 19.13 -18.82
CA ASP A 178 -7.20 18.37 -18.80
C ASP A 178 -7.08 16.99 -19.46
N PRO A 179 -7.87 15.99 -19.04
CA PRO A 179 -7.95 14.74 -19.77
C PRO A 179 -8.56 14.98 -21.18
N ALA A 180 -7.92 14.49 -22.23
CA ALA A 180 -8.38 14.60 -23.62
C ALA A 180 -8.97 13.29 -24.14
N GLU A 181 -8.27 12.17 -23.96
CA GLU A 181 -8.71 10.87 -24.46
C GLU A 181 -8.80 9.82 -23.36
N ARG A 182 -9.83 8.97 -23.43
CA ARG A 182 -10.07 7.82 -22.56
C ARG A 182 -9.78 8.12 -21.08
N PRO A 183 -10.41 9.14 -20.46
CA PRO A 183 -10.15 9.48 -19.07
C PRO A 183 -10.53 8.32 -18.15
N VAL A 184 -9.65 8.00 -17.20
CA VAL A 184 -9.90 7.01 -16.16
C VAL A 184 -10.29 7.75 -14.87
N LYS A 185 -11.50 7.51 -14.39
CA LYS A 185 -11.96 8.09 -13.13
C LYS A 185 -11.45 7.28 -11.93
N PRO A 186 -11.32 7.87 -10.74
CA PRO A 186 -10.98 7.14 -9.52
C PRO A 186 -11.88 5.91 -9.27
N SER A 187 -13.19 6.02 -9.59
CA SER A 187 -14.13 4.88 -9.52
C SER A 187 -13.75 3.73 -10.44
N ASP A 188 -13.25 4.04 -11.66
CA ASP A 188 -12.85 3.01 -12.63
C ASP A 188 -11.57 2.28 -12.16
N LEU A 189 -10.64 3.03 -11.56
CA LEU A 189 -9.45 2.45 -10.95
C LEU A 189 -9.83 1.52 -9.79
N HIS A 190 -10.70 1.97 -8.88
CA HIS A 190 -11.17 1.16 -7.76
C HIS A 190 -11.92 -0.09 -8.24
N ALA A 191 -12.79 0.04 -9.25
CA ALA A 191 -13.49 -1.10 -9.84
C ALA A 191 -12.49 -2.11 -10.45
N THR A 192 -11.45 -1.63 -11.12
CA THR A 192 -10.39 -2.48 -11.68
C THR A 192 -9.65 -3.26 -10.58
N ILE A 193 -9.28 -2.58 -9.48
CA ILE A 193 -8.62 -3.21 -8.33
C ILE A 193 -9.54 -4.27 -7.70
N CYS A 194 -10.79 -3.91 -7.42
CA CYS A 194 -11.77 -4.84 -6.85
C CYS A 194 -12.00 -6.05 -7.75
N HIS A 195 -12.14 -5.83 -9.06
CA HIS A 195 -12.29 -6.91 -10.02
C HIS A 195 -11.12 -7.89 -9.99
N ALA A 196 -9.89 -7.38 -10.02
CA ALA A 196 -8.68 -8.20 -9.97
C ALA A 196 -8.54 -8.97 -8.65
N MET A 197 -9.05 -8.42 -7.55
CA MET A 197 -9.09 -9.08 -6.24
C MET A 197 -10.27 -10.06 -6.09
N GLY A 198 -11.14 -10.21 -7.08
CA GLY A 198 -12.35 -11.02 -6.99
C GLY A 198 -13.42 -10.45 -6.06
N ILE A 199 -13.37 -9.16 -5.77
CA ILE A 199 -14.36 -8.43 -4.97
C ILE A 199 -15.48 -7.95 -5.87
N ASP A 200 -16.72 -8.31 -5.51
CA ASP A 200 -17.90 -7.84 -6.20
C ASP A 200 -18.23 -6.40 -5.80
N TYR A 201 -17.72 -5.45 -6.58
CA TYR A 201 -17.90 -4.01 -6.36
C TYR A 201 -19.30 -3.48 -6.70
N SER A 202 -20.19 -4.33 -7.23
CA SER A 202 -21.61 -3.96 -7.45
C SER A 202 -22.44 -4.05 -6.16
N LYS A 203 -21.91 -4.70 -5.13
CA LYS A 203 -22.60 -4.87 -3.84
C LYS A 203 -22.34 -3.69 -2.92
N LYS A 204 -23.43 -3.14 -2.39
CA LYS A 204 -23.33 -2.12 -1.33
C LYS A 204 -22.77 -2.72 -0.05
N LEU A 205 -21.69 -2.17 0.46
CA LEU A 205 -21.17 -2.51 1.79
C LEU A 205 -22.13 -1.97 2.86
N GLN A 206 -22.76 -2.87 3.60
CA GLN A 206 -23.47 -2.49 4.82
C GLN A 206 -22.45 -2.39 5.97
N THR A 207 -22.08 -1.15 6.32
CA THR A 207 -21.24 -0.94 7.49
C THR A 207 -22.09 -1.03 8.76
N LYS A 208 -21.54 -1.64 9.82
CA LYS A 208 -22.16 -1.60 11.16
C LYS A 208 -21.95 -0.26 11.86
N LEU A 209 -21.35 0.71 11.21
CA LEU A 209 -21.14 2.05 11.76
C LEU A 209 -22.41 2.86 11.60
N PRO A 210 -23.02 3.35 12.69
CA PRO A 210 -24.24 4.16 12.62
C PRO A 210 -24.01 5.41 11.76
N GLY A 211 -24.87 5.62 10.76
CA GLY A 211 -24.84 6.83 9.94
C GLY A 211 -23.86 6.82 8.77
N VAL A 212 -23.03 5.77 8.57
CA VAL A 212 -22.12 5.66 7.44
C VAL A 212 -22.68 4.66 6.43
N LYS A 213 -23.10 5.16 5.27
CA LYS A 213 -23.36 4.34 4.07
C LYS A 213 -22.16 4.50 3.15
N LEU A 214 -21.36 3.46 2.99
CA LEU A 214 -20.35 3.41 1.94
C LEU A 214 -21.02 2.87 0.68
N GLU A 215 -21.16 3.72 -0.33
CA GLU A 215 -21.46 3.30 -1.70
C GLU A 215 -20.11 3.15 -2.41
N MET A 216 -19.81 1.94 -2.87
CA MET A 216 -18.65 1.69 -3.74
C MET A 216 -19.03 1.99 -5.19
#